data_7266a4c666b1262502189353aeeae800
#
_entry.id   7266a4c666b1262502189353aeeae800
#
_cell.length_a   1.000
_cell.length_b   1.000
_cell.length_c   1.000
_cell.angle_alpha   90.00
_cell.angle_beta   90.00
_cell.angle_gamma   90.00
#
_symmetry.space_group_name_H-M   'P 1'
#
loop_
_entity.id
_entity.type
_entity.pdbx_description
1 polymer ?
#
loop_
_entity_poly.entity_id
_entity_poly.type
_entity_poly.pdbx_seq_one_letter_code
_entity_poly.pdbx_strand_id
1 'polypeptide(L)'
;MKKWGFRIFVVTVIAAAVIYGIVYFIHSLSHERTDDAYVAGTVVPIAAEVKGKVINVYIDDNQYVDAGKPLLEIYQQDYLDLAKEKKDAIFRLTSEENEQSATIEEKEKTLTKVRANLDVALSEEDLAQKEVQRYESLLKKDAVSQNEYDQMKSRWQATVARRKASVAAIGEAEAAIKAIKAKYATQSFKIKEAQSTKNLVDLDLTRTVVVAPVSGRIAMKNIDPGKYVMPGQALLAIVKEDIWVIANFKETQIAKMAVGQPVEIKVDAYPSMKFSGHVDSLQSGTGSVFSLLPPENATGYFVKIVQRVPV
;
A
#
# COMPACT_ATOMS: atom_id res chain seq x y z
N MET A 1 -14.72 90.95 22.16
CA MET A 1 -15.19 89.72 21.41
C MET A 1 -14.06 88.78 21.02
N LYS A 2 -12.83 89.19 20.76
CA LYS A 2 -11.71 88.33 20.36
C LYS A 2 -11.27 87.25 21.41
N LYS A 3 -11.35 87.54 22.70
CA LYS A 3 -10.89 86.60 23.75
C LYS A 3 -11.81 85.40 24.00
N TRP A 4 -13.09 85.53 23.66
CA TRP A 4 -14.06 84.45 23.85
C TRP A 4 -13.99 83.42 22.72
N GLY A 5 -13.78 83.83 21.46
CA GLY A 5 -13.55 82.95 20.34
C GLY A 5 -12.28 82.07 20.48
N PHE A 6 -11.22 82.68 21.03
CA PHE A 6 -9.97 81.93 21.33
C PHE A 6 -10.18 80.83 22.41
N ARG A 7 -10.95 81.19 23.47
CA ARG A 7 -11.26 80.19 24.51
C ARG A 7 -12.11 79.01 23.96
N ILE A 8 -13.10 79.32 23.13
CA ILE A 8 -13.92 78.27 22.47
C ILE A 8 -13.05 77.40 21.57
N PHE A 9 -12.16 77.98 20.77
CA PHE A 9 -11.22 77.23 19.92
C PHE A 9 -10.30 76.33 20.74
N VAL A 10 -9.72 76.80 21.82
CA VAL A 10 -8.88 76.00 22.73
C VAL A 10 -9.66 74.83 23.33
N VAL A 11 -10.90 75.09 23.79
CA VAL A 11 -11.75 74.00 24.35
C VAL A 11 -12.13 72.95 23.28
N THR A 12 -12.42 73.35 22.05
CA THR A 12 -12.69 72.39 20.96
C THR A 12 -11.47 71.51 20.57
N VAL A 13 -10.28 72.14 20.57
CA VAL A 13 -9.03 71.36 20.28
C VAL A 13 -8.73 70.38 21.42
N ILE A 14 -8.92 70.82 22.69
CA ILE A 14 -8.74 69.90 23.83
C ILE A 14 -9.77 68.78 23.81
N ALA A 15 -11.05 69.09 23.53
CA ALA A 15 -12.09 68.09 23.43
C ALA A 15 -11.80 67.07 22.30
N ALA A 16 -11.35 67.56 21.14
CA ALA A 16 -10.94 66.68 20.00
C ALA A 16 -9.73 65.77 20.36
N ALA A 17 -8.73 66.35 21.08
CA ALA A 17 -7.58 65.58 21.54
C ALA A 17 -7.97 64.45 22.56
N VAL A 18 -8.89 64.81 23.48
CA VAL A 18 -9.41 63.85 24.47
C VAL A 18 -10.21 62.74 23.78
N ILE A 19 -11.09 63.06 22.82
CA ILE A 19 -11.85 62.07 22.05
C ILE A 19 -10.90 61.17 21.26
N TYR A 20 -9.91 61.75 20.58
CA TYR A 20 -8.90 60.99 19.87
C TYR A 20 -8.11 60.06 20.81
N GLY A 21 -7.70 60.56 21.96
CA GLY A 21 -7.02 59.78 22.99
C GLY A 21 -7.86 58.61 23.52
N ILE A 22 -9.16 58.83 23.74
CA ILE A 22 -10.09 57.80 24.19
C ILE A 22 -10.27 56.73 23.08
N VAL A 23 -10.48 57.11 21.82
CA VAL A 23 -10.63 56.21 20.69
C VAL A 23 -9.34 55.40 20.51
N TYR A 24 -8.18 56.04 20.54
CA TYR A 24 -6.89 55.36 20.45
C TYR A 24 -6.67 54.36 21.61
N PHE A 25 -7.05 54.77 22.83
CA PHE A 25 -6.92 53.89 24.02
C PHE A 25 -7.85 52.68 23.92
N ILE A 26 -9.11 52.84 23.51
CA ILE A 26 -10.05 51.75 23.31
C ILE A 26 -9.53 50.82 22.20
N HIS A 27 -9.02 51.39 21.11
CA HIS A 27 -8.46 50.59 20.01
C HIS A 27 -7.23 49.79 20.47
N SER A 28 -6.35 50.38 21.26
CA SER A 28 -5.17 49.69 21.83
C SER A 28 -5.51 48.58 22.81
N LEU A 29 -6.64 48.70 23.53
CA LEU A 29 -7.12 47.68 24.47
C LEU A 29 -7.82 46.51 23.78
N SER A 30 -8.36 46.74 22.59
CA SER A 30 -9.13 45.74 21.83
C SER A 30 -8.33 45.01 20.76
N HIS A 31 -7.09 45.43 20.48
CA HIS A 31 -6.25 44.81 19.44
C HIS A 31 -4.93 44.33 20.03
N GLU A 32 -4.67 43.06 19.87
CA GLU A 32 -3.37 42.45 20.17
C GLU A 32 -2.53 42.43 18.90
N ARG A 33 -1.22 42.62 19.04
CA ARG A 33 -0.29 42.57 17.90
C ARG A 33 0.97 41.82 18.25
N THR A 34 1.54 41.16 17.25
CA THR A 34 2.88 40.57 17.31
C THR A 34 3.63 40.85 16.00
N ASP A 35 4.95 41.01 16.13
CA ASP A 35 5.92 41.07 15.04
C ASP A 35 6.63 39.73 14.81
N ASP A 36 6.40 38.78 15.71
CA ASP A 36 6.93 37.42 15.63
C ASP A 36 5.95 36.53 14.87
N ALA A 37 5.87 36.72 13.56
CA ALA A 37 5.00 35.97 12.67
C ALA A 37 5.75 35.59 11.39
N TYR A 38 5.45 34.42 10.86
CA TYR A 38 6.03 33.94 9.60
C TYR A 38 5.00 33.17 8.75
N VAL A 39 5.22 33.21 7.44
CA VAL A 39 4.39 32.47 6.49
C VAL A 39 4.82 31.02 6.51
N ALA A 40 3.86 30.11 6.64
CA ALA A 40 4.04 28.68 6.56
C ALA A 40 3.20 28.10 5.42
N GLY A 41 3.50 26.88 5.03
CA GLY A 41 2.75 26.15 4.01
C GLY A 41 3.00 24.65 4.11
N THR A 42 2.16 23.85 3.47
CA THR A 42 2.33 22.40 3.45
C THR A 42 3.53 22.03 2.57
N VAL A 43 4.54 21.44 3.20
CA VAL A 43 5.72 20.91 2.52
C VAL A 43 5.58 19.39 2.40
N VAL A 44 5.55 18.87 1.17
CA VAL A 44 5.47 17.43 0.88
C VAL A 44 6.84 16.95 0.41
N PRO A 45 7.58 16.20 1.25
CA PRO A 45 8.87 15.65 0.85
C PRO A 45 8.68 14.51 -0.15
N ILE A 46 9.48 14.49 -1.19
CA ILE A 46 9.53 13.42 -2.20
C ILE A 46 10.84 12.67 -2.03
N ALA A 47 10.74 11.37 -1.81
CA ALA A 47 11.88 10.47 -1.66
C ALA A 47 11.89 9.43 -2.77
N ALA A 48 13.07 8.87 -3.07
CA ALA A 48 13.20 7.73 -3.97
C ALA A 48 12.53 6.50 -3.33
N GLU A 49 11.73 5.77 -4.09
CA GLU A 49 11.12 4.51 -3.65
C GLU A 49 11.96 3.31 -4.10
N VAL A 50 12.74 3.47 -5.17
CA VAL A 50 13.62 2.44 -5.75
C VAL A 50 15.05 2.95 -5.86
N LYS A 51 16.02 2.05 -5.91
CA LYS A 51 17.43 2.38 -6.11
C LYS A 51 17.76 2.53 -7.59
N GLY A 52 18.74 3.36 -7.91
CA GLY A 52 19.27 3.43 -9.28
C GLY A 52 19.93 4.77 -9.58
N LYS A 53 20.48 4.88 -10.80
CA LYS A 53 21.07 6.11 -11.29
C LYS A 53 19.99 6.99 -11.91
N VAL A 54 19.90 8.25 -11.52
CA VAL A 54 19.01 9.23 -12.17
C VAL A 54 19.52 9.53 -13.56
N ILE A 55 18.65 9.37 -14.57
CA ILE A 55 18.98 9.63 -15.98
C ILE A 55 18.56 11.04 -16.33
N ASN A 56 17.28 11.36 -16.07
CA ASN A 56 16.67 12.61 -16.45
C ASN A 56 16.04 13.28 -15.23
N VAL A 57 16.11 14.61 -15.18
CA VAL A 57 15.39 15.47 -14.26
C VAL A 57 14.61 16.47 -15.09
N TYR A 58 13.27 16.49 -14.95
CA TYR A 58 12.34 17.26 -15.80
C TYR A 58 11.89 18.57 -15.18
N ILE A 59 12.49 18.95 -14.06
CA ILE A 59 12.09 20.08 -13.25
C ILE A 59 13.25 20.97 -12.86
N ASP A 60 12.94 22.26 -12.69
CA ASP A 60 13.85 23.27 -12.18
C ASP A 60 13.45 23.71 -10.75
N ASP A 61 14.39 24.38 -10.05
CA ASP A 61 14.11 24.98 -8.75
C ASP A 61 13.00 26.03 -8.87
N ASN A 62 12.10 26.06 -7.89
CA ASN A 62 10.96 26.99 -7.81
C ASN A 62 9.92 26.84 -8.94
N GLN A 63 10.05 25.85 -9.81
CA GLN A 63 9.08 25.56 -10.86
C GLN A 63 7.75 25.10 -10.25
N TYR A 64 6.63 25.56 -10.82
CA TYR A 64 5.31 25.01 -10.49
C TYR A 64 5.09 23.69 -11.25
N VAL A 65 4.53 22.70 -10.58
CA VAL A 65 4.20 21.39 -11.15
C VAL A 65 2.79 20.98 -10.73
N ASP A 66 2.09 20.33 -11.64
CA ASP A 66 0.80 19.72 -11.39
C ASP A 66 0.96 18.30 -10.83
N ALA A 67 -0.03 17.83 -10.07
CA ALA A 67 -0.09 16.45 -9.62
C ALA A 67 -0.06 15.48 -10.81
N GLY A 68 0.71 14.39 -10.69
CA GLY A 68 0.93 13.40 -11.74
C GLY A 68 2.00 13.75 -12.77
N LYS A 69 2.55 14.96 -12.76
CA LYS A 69 3.66 15.34 -13.67
C LYS A 69 4.94 14.57 -13.32
N PRO A 70 5.63 13.96 -14.30
CA PRO A 70 6.92 13.33 -14.05
C PRO A 70 7.96 14.37 -13.63
N LEU A 71 8.69 14.07 -12.55
CA LEU A 71 9.71 14.94 -11.96
C LEU A 71 11.12 14.51 -12.36
N LEU A 72 11.37 13.21 -12.30
CA LEU A 72 12.64 12.62 -12.67
C LEU A 72 12.48 11.16 -13.06
N GLU A 73 13.48 10.61 -13.70
CA GLU A 73 13.54 9.23 -14.17
C GLU A 73 14.83 8.56 -13.67
N ILE A 74 14.65 7.39 -13.03
CA ILE A 74 15.71 6.50 -12.59
C ILE A 74 15.93 5.46 -13.69
N TYR A 75 17.16 4.97 -13.88
CA TYR A 75 17.53 3.99 -14.90
C TYR A 75 16.68 2.73 -14.81
N GLN A 76 15.91 2.46 -15.86
CA GLN A 76 14.85 1.44 -15.87
C GLN A 76 15.32 0.09 -16.37
N GLN A 77 16.46 0.03 -17.11
CA GLN A 77 16.85 -1.19 -17.83
C GLN A 77 17.00 -2.41 -16.91
N ASP A 78 17.60 -2.20 -15.74
CA ASP A 78 17.80 -3.28 -14.77
C ASP A 78 16.45 -3.89 -14.31
N TYR A 79 15.43 -3.05 -14.15
CA TYR A 79 14.06 -3.48 -13.77
C TYR A 79 13.32 -4.13 -14.93
N LEU A 80 13.51 -3.66 -16.16
CA LEU A 80 12.96 -4.27 -17.38
C LEU A 80 13.53 -5.67 -17.60
N ASP A 81 14.84 -5.83 -17.44
CA ASP A 81 15.51 -7.12 -17.59
C ASP A 81 15.06 -8.10 -16.49
N LEU A 82 14.92 -7.62 -15.26
CA LEU A 82 14.39 -8.42 -14.15
C LEU A 82 12.91 -8.82 -14.38
N ALA A 83 12.07 -7.90 -14.86
CA ALA A 83 10.67 -8.20 -15.19
C ALA A 83 10.57 -9.26 -16.29
N LYS A 84 11.44 -9.17 -17.31
CA LYS A 84 11.54 -10.18 -18.36
C LYS A 84 11.97 -11.54 -17.81
N GLU A 85 13.01 -11.59 -16.97
CA GLU A 85 13.45 -12.82 -16.30
C GLU A 85 12.30 -13.50 -15.53
N LYS A 86 11.53 -12.72 -14.75
CA LYS A 86 10.39 -13.25 -13.98
C LYS A 86 9.27 -13.74 -14.91
N LYS A 87 9.01 -13.04 -16.01
CA LYS A 87 8.05 -13.47 -17.03
C LYS A 87 8.46 -14.81 -17.67
N ASP A 88 9.74 -14.96 -18.01
CA ASP A 88 10.26 -16.19 -18.60
C ASP A 88 10.21 -17.37 -17.60
N ALA A 89 10.42 -17.08 -16.31
CA ALA A 89 10.25 -18.07 -15.25
C ALA A 89 8.80 -18.55 -15.13
N ILE A 90 7.82 -17.65 -15.19
CA ILE A 90 6.39 -18.00 -15.20
C ILE A 90 6.06 -18.88 -16.42
N PHE A 91 6.57 -18.52 -17.60
CA PHE A 91 6.35 -19.29 -18.82
C PHE A 91 6.86 -20.75 -18.68
N ARG A 92 8.07 -20.95 -18.10
CA ARG A 92 8.61 -22.30 -17.84
C ARG A 92 7.71 -23.08 -16.88
N LEU A 93 7.30 -22.48 -15.76
CA LEU A 93 6.44 -23.12 -14.76
C LEU A 93 5.07 -23.48 -15.34
N THR A 94 4.51 -22.64 -16.22
CA THR A 94 3.24 -22.93 -16.92
C THR A 94 3.40 -24.07 -17.92
N SER A 95 4.54 -24.16 -18.60
CA SER A 95 4.83 -25.27 -19.51
C SER A 95 4.92 -26.61 -18.76
N GLU A 96 5.56 -26.62 -17.58
CA GLU A 96 5.61 -27.79 -16.69
C GLU A 96 4.21 -28.18 -16.17
N GLU A 97 3.36 -27.20 -15.85
CA GLU A 97 1.96 -27.43 -15.43
C GLU A 97 1.17 -28.10 -16.55
N ASN A 98 1.32 -27.66 -17.81
CA ASN A 98 0.67 -28.22 -18.97
C ASN A 98 1.13 -29.70 -19.22
N GLU A 99 2.42 -30.00 -19.04
CA GLU A 99 2.96 -31.34 -19.12
C GLU A 99 2.33 -32.28 -18.07
N GLN A 100 2.22 -31.78 -16.84
CA GLN A 100 1.56 -32.54 -15.76
C GLN A 100 0.07 -32.76 -16.05
N SER A 101 -0.62 -31.76 -16.62
CA SER A 101 -2.02 -31.89 -17.05
C SER A 101 -2.20 -32.99 -18.10
N ALA A 102 -1.33 -33.01 -19.11
CA ALA A 102 -1.33 -34.06 -20.12
C ALA A 102 -1.07 -35.47 -19.52
N THR A 103 -0.17 -35.53 -18.53
CA THR A 103 0.11 -36.78 -17.81
C THR A 103 -1.10 -37.26 -16.99
N ILE A 104 -1.85 -36.35 -16.36
CA ILE A 104 -3.11 -36.68 -15.67
C ILE A 104 -4.10 -37.31 -16.65
N GLU A 105 -4.29 -36.70 -17.82
CA GLU A 105 -5.20 -37.22 -18.86
C GLU A 105 -4.80 -38.64 -19.33
N GLU A 106 -3.49 -38.89 -19.56
CA GLU A 106 -2.98 -40.20 -19.90
C GLU A 106 -3.30 -41.25 -18.83
N LYS A 107 -3.08 -40.92 -17.55
CA LYS A 107 -3.38 -41.82 -16.43
C LYS A 107 -4.88 -42.06 -16.24
N GLU A 108 -5.73 -41.08 -16.50
CA GLU A 108 -7.20 -41.25 -16.48
C GLU A 108 -7.68 -42.17 -17.59
N LYS A 109 -7.08 -42.12 -18.79
CA LYS A 109 -7.32 -43.10 -19.85
C LYS A 109 -6.86 -44.52 -19.44
N THR A 110 -5.72 -44.59 -18.74
CA THR A 110 -5.23 -45.86 -18.19
C THR A 110 -6.20 -46.46 -17.16
N LEU A 111 -6.71 -45.63 -16.24
CA LEU A 111 -7.72 -46.03 -15.26
C LEU A 111 -8.98 -46.59 -15.95
N THR A 112 -9.45 -45.93 -17.01
CA THR A 112 -10.61 -46.39 -17.78
C THR A 112 -10.36 -47.81 -18.37
N LYS A 113 -9.16 -48.07 -18.90
CA LYS A 113 -8.77 -49.37 -19.39
C LYS A 113 -8.76 -50.45 -18.29
N VAL A 114 -8.20 -50.11 -17.11
CA VAL A 114 -8.14 -51.05 -15.98
C VAL A 114 -9.54 -51.34 -15.43
N ARG A 115 -10.47 -50.36 -15.43
CA ARG A 115 -11.88 -50.58 -15.06
C ARG A 115 -12.59 -51.53 -16.05
N ALA A 116 -12.36 -51.36 -17.34
CA ALA A 116 -12.90 -52.30 -18.34
C ALA A 116 -12.38 -53.74 -18.14
N ASN A 117 -11.11 -53.91 -17.71
CA ASN A 117 -10.59 -55.22 -17.36
C ASN A 117 -11.27 -55.82 -16.12
N LEU A 118 -11.68 -55.03 -15.15
CA LEU A 118 -12.49 -55.51 -14.02
C LEU A 118 -13.85 -55.98 -14.48
N ASP A 119 -14.52 -55.30 -15.40
CA ASP A 119 -15.83 -55.70 -15.93
C ASP A 119 -15.75 -57.06 -16.63
N VAL A 120 -14.66 -57.35 -17.36
CA VAL A 120 -14.38 -58.67 -17.94
C VAL A 120 -14.19 -59.70 -16.86
N ALA A 121 -13.38 -59.42 -15.83
CA ALA A 121 -13.13 -60.35 -14.73
C ALA A 121 -14.40 -60.68 -13.92
N LEU A 122 -15.29 -59.70 -13.74
CA LEU A 122 -16.61 -59.90 -13.09
C LEU A 122 -17.49 -60.82 -13.93
N SER A 123 -17.52 -60.63 -15.24
CA SER A 123 -18.30 -61.48 -16.14
C SER A 123 -17.79 -62.94 -16.15
N GLU A 124 -16.45 -63.12 -16.13
CA GLU A 124 -15.83 -64.49 -16.03
C GLU A 124 -16.14 -65.16 -14.69
N GLU A 125 -16.11 -64.36 -13.56
CA GLU A 125 -16.45 -64.87 -12.23
C GLU A 125 -17.94 -65.30 -12.14
N ASP A 126 -18.87 -64.49 -12.67
CA ASP A 126 -20.31 -64.79 -12.69
C ASP A 126 -20.58 -66.12 -13.50
N LEU A 127 -19.94 -66.22 -14.63
CA LEU A 127 -20.07 -67.49 -15.44
C LEU A 127 -19.55 -68.70 -14.69
N ALA A 128 -18.33 -68.60 -14.11
CA ALA A 128 -17.72 -69.72 -13.37
C ALA A 128 -18.54 -70.06 -12.10
N GLN A 129 -19.10 -69.07 -11.42
CA GLN A 129 -19.98 -69.27 -10.26
C GLN A 129 -21.25 -70.04 -10.65
N LYS A 130 -21.90 -69.71 -11.76
CA LYS A 130 -23.06 -70.41 -12.28
C LYS A 130 -22.74 -71.84 -12.67
N GLU A 131 -21.57 -72.11 -13.25
CA GLU A 131 -21.07 -73.39 -13.51
C GLU A 131 -20.89 -74.23 -12.25
N VAL A 132 -20.23 -73.73 -11.23
CA VAL A 132 -20.08 -74.45 -9.93
C VAL A 132 -21.45 -74.77 -9.31
N GLN A 133 -22.39 -73.84 -9.30
CA GLN A 133 -23.74 -74.10 -8.80
C GLN A 133 -24.48 -75.19 -9.53
N ARG A 134 -24.31 -75.24 -10.86
CA ARG A 134 -24.88 -76.27 -11.69
C ARG A 134 -24.26 -77.67 -11.39
N TYR A 135 -22.93 -77.72 -11.32
CA TYR A 135 -22.22 -78.97 -11.01
C TYR A 135 -22.49 -79.47 -9.59
N GLU A 136 -22.63 -78.57 -8.61
CA GLU A 136 -23.08 -78.90 -7.24
C GLU A 136 -24.47 -79.60 -7.25
N SER A 137 -25.39 -79.06 -8.05
CA SER A 137 -26.73 -79.63 -8.18
C SER A 137 -26.73 -80.97 -8.86
N LEU A 138 -25.83 -81.20 -9.86
CA LEU A 138 -25.68 -82.46 -10.57
C LEU A 138 -24.97 -83.52 -9.69
N LEU A 139 -23.98 -83.11 -8.90
CA LEU A 139 -23.30 -84.00 -7.94
C LEU A 139 -24.28 -84.51 -6.87
N LYS A 140 -25.19 -83.71 -6.36
CA LYS A 140 -26.25 -84.14 -5.44
C LYS A 140 -27.22 -85.15 -6.04
N LYS A 141 -27.23 -85.33 -7.40
CA LYS A 141 -28.03 -86.27 -8.14
C LYS A 141 -27.22 -87.46 -8.72
N ASP A 142 -25.94 -87.58 -8.28
CA ASP A 142 -24.98 -88.54 -8.75
C ASP A 142 -24.77 -88.47 -10.28
N ALA A 143 -25.03 -87.34 -10.93
CA ALA A 143 -24.91 -87.18 -12.38
C ALA A 143 -23.54 -86.70 -12.88
N VAL A 144 -22.61 -86.36 -11.96
CA VAL A 144 -21.22 -85.96 -12.19
C VAL A 144 -20.32 -86.50 -11.11
N SER A 145 -19.02 -86.64 -11.40
CA SER A 145 -18.01 -87.11 -10.46
C SER A 145 -17.58 -85.94 -9.48
N GLN A 146 -17.09 -86.31 -8.29
CA GLN A 146 -16.49 -85.40 -7.37
C GLN A 146 -15.33 -84.58 -7.96
N ASN A 147 -14.51 -85.27 -8.80
CA ASN A 147 -13.38 -84.63 -9.46
C ASN A 147 -13.81 -83.52 -10.44
N GLU A 148 -14.89 -83.73 -11.19
CA GLU A 148 -15.43 -82.73 -12.11
C GLU A 148 -15.95 -81.45 -11.32
N TYR A 149 -16.65 -81.68 -10.22
CA TYR A 149 -17.08 -80.59 -9.34
C TYR A 149 -15.86 -79.83 -8.79
N ASP A 150 -14.84 -80.49 -8.27
CA ASP A 150 -13.65 -79.89 -7.70
C ASP A 150 -12.86 -79.10 -8.76
N GLN A 151 -12.84 -79.54 -10.03
CA GLN A 151 -12.28 -78.79 -11.15
C GLN A 151 -13.03 -77.45 -11.37
N MET A 152 -14.38 -77.48 -11.41
CA MET A 152 -15.18 -76.25 -11.56
C MET A 152 -15.00 -75.31 -10.41
N LYS A 153 -14.95 -75.84 -9.20
CA LYS A 153 -14.68 -75.01 -7.97
C LYS A 153 -13.30 -74.36 -8.02
N SER A 154 -12.28 -75.09 -8.42
CA SER A 154 -10.92 -74.57 -8.60
C SER A 154 -10.86 -73.48 -9.67
N ARG A 155 -11.58 -73.64 -10.79
CA ARG A 155 -11.72 -72.64 -11.84
C ARG A 155 -12.41 -71.35 -11.31
N TRP A 156 -13.49 -71.46 -10.56
CA TRP A 156 -14.17 -70.36 -9.95
C TRP A 156 -13.24 -69.57 -8.94
N GLN A 157 -12.49 -70.32 -8.12
CA GLN A 157 -11.51 -69.69 -7.21
C GLN A 157 -10.47 -68.92 -7.99
N ALA A 158 -10.02 -69.37 -9.12
CA ALA A 158 -9.08 -68.67 -10.01
C ALA A 158 -9.69 -67.36 -10.56
N THR A 159 -10.98 -67.34 -10.97
CA THR A 159 -11.67 -66.12 -11.43
C THR A 159 -11.86 -65.13 -10.29
N VAL A 160 -12.18 -65.59 -9.08
CA VAL A 160 -12.23 -64.72 -7.87
C VAL A 160 -10.88 -64.05 -7.61
N ALA A 161 -9.77 -64.80 -7.71
CA ALA A 161 -8.42 -64.26 -7.55
C ALA A 161 -8.11 -63.20 -8.63
N ARG A 162 -8.51 -63.47 -9.89
CA ARG A 162 -8.34 -62.52 -11.01
C ARG A 162 -9.11 -61.21 -10.79
N ARG A 163 -10.38 -61.30 -10.35
CA ARG A 163 -11.15 -60.10 -9.99
C ARG A 163 -10.48 -59.29 -8.89
N LYS A 164 -9.98 -59.95 -7.82
CA LYS A 164 -9.26 -59.27 -6.74
C LYS A 164 -8.01 -58.53 -7.26
N ALA A 165 -7.25 -59.18 -8.17
CA ALA A 165 -6.10 -58.53 -8.80
C ALA A 165 -6.51 -57.31 -9.64
N SER A 166 -7.63 -57.38 -10.39
CA SER A 166 -8.17 -56.25 -11.15
C SER A 166 -8.60 -55.09 -10.26
N VAL A 167 -9.21 -55.37 -9.09
CA VAL A 167 -9.56 -54.35 -8.08
C VAL A 167 -8.29 -53.68 -7.53
N ALA A 168 -7.25 -54.43 -7.21
CA ALA A 168 -5.98 -53.89 -6.74
C ALA A 168 -5.33 -52.99 -7.80
N ALA A 169 -5.36 -53.38 -9.07
CA ALA A 169 -4.83 -52.57 -10.19
C ALA A 169 -5.58 -51.22 -10.35
N ILE A 170 -6.89 -51.18 -10.07
CA ILE A 170 -7.65 -49.91 -10.01
C ILE A 170 -7.13 -49.02 -8.87
N GLY A 171 -6.94 -49.57 -7.67
CA GLY A 171 -6.40 -48.85 -6.55
C GLY A 171 -5.01 -48.24 -6.83
N GLU A 172 -4.14 -48.98 -7.52
CA GLU A 172 -2.83 -48.47 -7.95
C GLU A 172 -2.97 -47.31 -8.94
N ALA A 173 -3.85 -47.43 -9.94
CA ALA A 173 -4.08 -46.39 -10.93
C ALA A 173 -4.66 -45.12 -10.30
N GLU A 174 -5.61 -45.26 -9.38
CA GLU A 174 -6.19 -44.13 -8.63
C GLU A 174 -5.17 -43.44 -7.71
N ALA A 175 -4.32 -44.21 -7.03
CA ALA A 175 -3.23 -43.67 -6.22
C ALA A 175 -2.21 -42.89 -7.07
N ALA A 176 -1.86 -43.42 -8.27
CA ALA A 176 -0.98 -42.72 -9.21
C ALA A 176 -1.58 -41.39 -9.69
N ILE A 177 -2.87 -41.36 -10.04
CA ILE A 177 -3.57 -40.10 -10.41
C ILE A 177 -3.58 -39.14 -9.26
N LYS A 178 -3.88 -39.58 -8.06
CA LYS A 178 -3.88 -38.72 -6.84
C LYS A 178 -2.51 -38.08 -6.60
N ALA A 179 -1.43 -38.86 -6.76
CA ALA A 179 -0.06 -38.36 -6.60
C ALA A 179 0.29 -37.26 -7.62
N ILE A 180 -0.12 -37.45 -8.90
CA ILE A 180 0.13 -36.45 -9.95
C ILE A 180 -0.74 -35.20 -9.73
N LYS A 181 -2.01 -35.36 -9.35
CA LYS A 181 -2.90 -34.22 -9.01
C LYS A 181 -2.35 -33.41 -7.84
N ALA A 182 -1.71 -34.02 -6.86
CA ALA A 182 -1.03 -33.32 -5.76
C ALA A 182 0.18 -32.49 -6.27
N LYS A 183 0.98 -33.05 -7.19
CA LYS A 183 2.07 -32.33 -7.86
C LYS A 183 1.56 -31.14 -8.67
N TYR A 184 0.51 -31.34 -9.44
CA TYR A 184 -0.15 -30.29 -10.23
C TYR A 184 -0.62 -29.12 -9.33
N ALA A 185 -1.27 -29.43 -8.21
CA ALA A 185 -1.68 -28.41 -7.23
C ALA A 185 -0.47 -27.64 -6.69
N THR A 186 0.63 -28.32 -6.37
CA THR A 186 1.87 -27.66 -5.91
C THR A 186 2.46 -26.75 -6.99
N GLN A 187 2.42 -27.16 -8.26
CA GLN A 187 2.90 -26.36 -9.38
C GLN A 187 2.09 -25.09 -9.58
N SER A 188 0.77 -25.16 -9.44
CA SER A 188 -0.12 -24.01 -9.50
C SER A 188 0.20 -22.96 -8.41
N PHE A 189 0.58 -23.39 -7.19
CA PHE A 189 1.05 -22.47 -6.15
C PHE A 189 2.37 -21.81 -6.51
N LYS A 190 3.33 -22.52 -7.11
CA LYS A 190 4.60 -21.95 -7.59
C LYS A 190 4.38 -20.89 -8.67
N ILE A 191 3.42 -21.11 -9.58
CA ILE A 191 3.05 -20.11 -10.60
C ILE A 191 2.50 -18.85 -9.94
N LYS A 192 1.61 -18.97 -8.94
CA LYS A 192 1.09 -17.82 -8.20
C LYS A 192 2.19 -17.04 -7.47
N GLU A 193 3.13 -17.74 -6.85
CA GLU A 193 4.28 -17.13 -6.19
C GLU A 193 5.15 -16.36 -7.19
N ALA A 194 5.47 -16.98 -8.32
CA ALA A 194 6.22 -16.33 -9.39
C ALA A 194 5.49 -15.10 -9.96
N GLN A 195 4.15 -15.19 -10.12
CA GLN A 195 3.32 -14.07 -10.56
C GLN A 195 3.34 -12.92 -9.54
N SER A 196 3.25 -13.23 -8.25
CA SER A 196 3.35 -12.22 -7.19
C SER A 196 4.70 -11.53 -7.19
N THR A 197 5.78 -12.29 -7.36
CA THR A 197 7.15 -11.75 -7.47
C THR A 197 7.29 -10.85 -8.70
N LYS A 198 6.72 -11.25 -9.85
CA LYS A 198 6.71 -10.40 -11.05
C LYS A 198 5.96 -9.09 -10.81
N ASN A 199 4.80 -9.13 -10.15
CA ASN A 199 4.02 -7.94 -9.85
C ASN A 199 4.79 -6.94 -8.97
N LEU A 200 5.61 -7.41 -8.04
CA LEU A 200 6.50 -6.54 -7.25
C LEU A 200 7.54 -5.85 -8.12
N VAL A 201 8.14 -6.59 -9.07
CA VAL A 201 9.11 -6.00 -10.01
C VAL A 201 8.44 -4.99 -10.94
N ASP A 202 7.24 -5.26 -11.42
CA ASP A 202 6.46 -4.32 -12.25
C ASP A 202 6.13 -3.04 -11.47
N LEU A 203 5.80 -3.16 -10.18
CA LEU A 203 5.58 -2.01 -9.29
C LEU A 203 6.87 -1.19 -9.13
N ASP A 204 8.01 -1.85 -8.89
CA ASP A 204 9.29 -1.16 -8.78
C ASP A 204 9.66 -0.48 -10.11
N LEU A 205 9.34 -1.08 -11.26
CA LEU A 205 9.50 -0.46 -12.57
C LEU A 205 8.66 0.82 -12.71
N THR A 206 7.41 0.81 -12.24
CA THR A 206 6.59 2.05 -12.26
C THR A 206 7.18 3.14 -11.37
N ARG A 207 7.81 2.78 -10.25
CA ARG A 207 8.44 3.69 -9.30
C ARG A 207 9.76 4.29 -9.79
N THR A 208 10.31 3.79 -10.90
CA THR A 208 11.48 4.41 -11.53
C THR A 208 11.17 5.78 -12.13
N VAL A 209 9.92 6.05 -12.45
CA VAL A 209 9.44 7.38 -12.84
C VAL A 209 8.80 8.02 -11.62
N VAL A 210 9.51 8.96 -11.01
CA VAL A 210 8.99 9.70 -9.86
C VAL A 210 8.07 10.81 -10.34
N VAL A 211 6.83 10.79 -9.87
CA VAL A 211 5.79 11.78 -10.24
C VAL A 211 5.41 12.65 -9.05
N ALA A 212 4.88 13.84 -9.31
CA ALA A 212 4.39 14.75 -8.29
C ALA A 212 3.09 14.18 -7.66
N PRO A 213 3.04 13.91 -6.36
CA PRO A 213 1.81 13.44 -5.71
C PRO A 213 0.78 14.56 -5.50
N VAL A 214 1.23 15.82 -5.51
CA VAL A 214 0.40 17.01 -5.31
C VAL A 214 0.88 18.13 -6.24
N SER A 215 -0.01 19.07 -6.56
CA SER A 215 0.36 20.30 -7.26
C SER A 215 1.03 21.28 -6.30
N GLY A 216 2.02 22.03 -6.78
CA GLY A 216 2.74 23.01 -5.99
C GLY A 216 4.07 23.43 -6.61
N ARG A 217 4.88 24.17 -5.85
CA ARG A 217 6.21 24.62 -6.28
C ARG A 217 7.32 23.73 -5.77
N ILE A 218 8.25 23.41 -6.62
CA ILE A 218 9.45 22.64 -6.26
C ILE A 218 10.31 23.47 -5.28
N ALA A 219 10.71 22.81 -4.20
CA ALA A 219 11.66 23.35 -3.24
C ALA A 219 12.71 22.28 -2.88
N MET A 220 13.84 22.69 -2.36
CA MET A 220 14.92 21.81 -1.89
C MET A 220 15.32 20.72 -2.90
N LYS A 221 15.42 21.06 -4.20
CA LYS A 221 15.89 20.11 -5.21
C LYS A 221 17.32 19.68 -4.89
N ASN A 222 17.49 18.42 -4.49
CA ASN A 222 18.79 17.85 -4.11
C ASN A 222 19.19 16.69 -5.02
N ILE A 223 18.81 16.80 -6.29
CA ILE A 223 19.00 15.74 -7.27
C ILE A 223 19.41 16.30 -8.62
N ASP A 224 20.39 15.65 -9.23
CA ASP A 224 20.91 15.97 -10.55
C ASP A 224 21.03 14.70 -11.42
N PRO A 225 20.98 14.80 -12.73
CA PRO A 225 21.27 13.67 -13.62
C PRO A 225 22.65 13.06 -13.31
N GLY A 226 22.73 11.74 -13.30
CA GLY A 226 23.95 11.00 -12.99
C GLY A 226 24.12 10.60 -11.53
N LYS A 227 23.36 11.16 -10.61
CA LYS A 227 23.40 10.81 -9.18
C LYS A 227 22.76 9.44 -8.93
N TYR A 228 23.37 8.64 -8.07
CA TYR A 228 22.78 7.37 -7.64
C TYR A 228 21.94 7.60 -6.38
N VAL A 229 20.73 7.05 -6.37
CA VAL A 229 19.77 7.21 -5.26
C VAL A 229 19.42 5.86 -4.63
N MET A 230 19.04 5.90 -3.36
CA MET A 230 18.60 4.74 -2.57
C MET A 230 17.16 4.95 -2.06
N PRO A 231 16.41 3.87 -1.82
CA PRO A 231 15.07 3.98 -1.23
C PRO A 231 15.09 4.78 0.07
N GLY A 232 14.14 5.70 0.24
CA GLY A 232 14.04 6.60 1.38
C GLY A 232 14.90 7.86 1.30
N GLN A 233 15.77 8.00 0.31
CA GLN A 233 16.57 9.20 0.12
C GLN A 233 15.70 10.36 -0.36
N ALA A 234 15.73 11.48 0.37
CA ALA A 234 15.02 12.70 -0.03
C ALA A 234 15.61 13.27 -1.33
N LEU A 235 14.76 13.52 -2.31
CA LEU A 235 15.11 14.03 -3.63
C LEU A 235 14.81 15.52 -3.75
N LEU A 236 13.63 15.92 -3.33
CA LEU A 236 13.11 17.28 -3.38
C LEU A 236 11.91 17.42 -2.44
N ALA A 237 11.36 18.62 -2.35
CA ALA A 237 10.08 18.86 -1.68
C ALA A 237 9.15 19.65 -2.61
N ILE A 238 7.84 19.48 -2.43
CA ILE A 238 6.81 20.27 -3.10
C ILE A 238 6.11 21.10 -2.04
N VAL A 239 6.08 22.41 -2.21
CA VAL A 239 5.33 23.34 -1.36
C VAL A 239 4.00 23.61 -2.05
N LYS A 240 2.90 23.27 -1.37
CA LYS A 240 1.54 23.56 -1.84
C LYS A 240 1.27 25.06 -1.77
N GLU A 241 0.29 25.52 -2.56
CA GLU A 241 -0.14 26.92 -2.53
C GLU A 241 -1.00 27.27 -1.30
N ASP A 242 -1.41 26.29 -0.52
CA ASP A 242 -2.10 26.50 0.76
C ASP A 242 -1.11 27.09 1.77
N ILE A 243 -1.14 28.40 1.91
CA ILE A 243 -0.28 29.14 2.84
C ILE A 243 -1.09 29.72 3.99
N TRP A 244 -0.49 29.74 5.16
CA TRP A 244 -1.05 30.40 6.35
C TRP A 244 0.05 31.17 7.08
N VAL A 245 -0.33 31.95 8.05
CA VAL A 245 0.60 32.70 8.91
C VAL A 245 0.58 32.08 10.29
N ILE A 246 1.74 31.74 10.81
CA ILE A 246 1.91 31.36 12.22
C ILE A 246 2.42 32.60 12.95
N ALA A 247 1.63 33.10 13.92
CA ALA A 247 1.92 34.28 14.70
C ALA A 247 2.11 33.89 16.17
N ASN A 248 3.28 34.18 16.72
CA ASN A 248 3.63 33.84 18.11
C ASN A 248 3.24 34.98 19.04
N PHE A 249 2.16 34.79 19.78
CA PHE A 249 1.69 35.78 20.79
C PHE A 249 2.19 35.42 22.19
N LYS A 250 2.36 36.41 23.05
CA LYS A 250 2.67 36.20 24.46
C LYS A 250 1.47 35.51 25.15
N GLU A 251 1.75 34.63 26.10
CA GLU A 251 0.71 33.93 26.87
C GLU A 251 -0.32 34.90 27.48
N THR A 252 0.12 36.09 27.88
CA THR A 252 -0.74 37.15 28.44
C THR A 252 -1.72 37.78 27.45
N GLN A 253 -1.49 37.60 26.14
CA GLN A 253 -2.31 38.17 25.07
C GLN A 253 -3.41 37.19 24.61
N ILE A 254 -3.19 35.90 24.81
CA ILE A 254 -4.07 34.84 24.29
C ILE A 254 -5.45 34.81 24.94
N ALA A 255 -5.55 35.22 26.21
CA ALA A 255 -6.82 35.14 26.96
C ALA A 255 -8.01 35.85 26.27
N LYS A 256 -7.73 36.77 25.33
CA LYS A 256 -8.74 37.55 24.58
C LYS A 256 -8.92 37.05 23.15
N MET A 257 -8.21 36.02 22.74
CA MET A 257 -8.25 35.50 21.37
C MET A 257 -9.22 34.34 21.27
N ALA A 258 -9.94 34.28 20.17
CA ALA A 258 -10.85 33.18 19.85
C ALA A 258 -10.76 32.82 18.36
N VAL A 259 -11.01 31.54 18.04
CA VAL A 259 -11.13 31.05 16.67
C VAL A 259 -12.20 31.84 15.92
N GLY A 260 -11.92 32.20 14.67
CA GLY A 260 -12.80 33.00 13.82
C GLY A 260 -12.63 34.54 13.95
N GLN A 261 -11.83 35.04 14.87
CA GLN A 261 -11.57 36.48 14.97
C GLN A 261 -10.84 37.00 13.71
N PRO A 262 -11.23 38.18 13.19
CA PRO A 262 -10.55 38.80 12.06
C PRO A 262 -9.15 39.26 12.42
N VAL A 263 -8.20 39.11 11.51
CA VAL A 263 -6.82 39.56 11.64
C VAL A 263 -6.39 40.40 10.43
N GLU A 264 -5.59 41.41 10.65
CA GLU A 264 -4.88 42.18 9.62
C GLU A 264 -3.41 41.72 9.60
N ILE A 265 -2.94 41.28 8.43
CA ILE A 265 -1.58 40.80 8.24
C ILE A 265 -0.84 41.78 7.36
N LYS A 266 0.34 42.23 7.81
CA LYS A 266 1.26 43.07 7.05
C LYS A 266 2.48 42.24 6.71
N VAL A 267 2.83 42.20 5.43
CA VAL A 267 3.98 41.44 4.91
C VAL A 267 5.04 42.45 4.48
N ASP A 268 6.25 42.32 5.00
CA ASP A 268 7.34 43.28 4.73
C ASP A 268 7.73 43.35 3.25
N ALA A 269 7.60 42.24 2.53
CA ALA A 269 7.82 42.17 1.09
C ALA A 269 6.79 43.00 0.28
N TYR A 270 5.61 43.30 0.86
CA TYR A 270 4.50 43.99 0.20
C TYR A 270 3.94 45.13 1.12
N PRO A 271 4.73 46.14 1.41
CA PRO A 271 4.39 47.15 2.43
C PRO A 271 3.14 47.98 2.11
N SER A 272 2.75 48.08 0.84
CA SER A 272 1.53 48.77 0.39
C SER A 272 0.26 47.91 0.44
N MET A 273 0.40 46.61 0.65
CA MET A 273 -0.74 45.65 0.66
C MET A 273 -1.10 45.26 2.10
N LYS A 274 -2.40 45.22 2.37
CA LYS A 274 -2.93 44.69 3.62
C LYS A 274 -3.64 43.40 3.30
N PHE A 275 -3.29 42.34 3.99
CA PHE A 275 -3.96 41.05 3.89
C PHE A 275 -4.89 40.87 5.08
N SER A 276 -6.07 40.34 4.83
CA SER A 276 -7.05 40.03 5.88
C SER A 276 -7.17 38.50 5.99
N GLY A 277 -7.29 38.04 7.22
CA GLY A 277 -7.50 36.63 7.52
C GLY A 277 -8.38 36.49 8.76
N HIS A 278 -8.45 35.28 9.27
CA HIS A 278 -9.10 34.98 10.54
C HIS A 278 -8.23 34.00 11.33
N VAL A 279 -8.39 33.99 12.64
CA VAL A 279 -7.77 33.01 13.51
C VAL A 279 -8.38 31.62 13.19
N ASP A 280 -7.56 30.69 12.72
CA ASP A 280 -7.98 29.34 12.43
C ASP A 280 -7.91 28.45 13.69
N SER A 281 -6.82 28.53 14.42
CA SER A 281 -6.59 27.74 15.62
C SER A 281 -5.65 28.46 16.61
N LEU A 282 -5.70 28.02 17.85
CA LEU A 282 -4.74 28.40 18.89
C LEU A 282 -4.09 27.10 19.40
N GLN A 283 -2.76 27.11 19.45
CA GLN A 283 -2.05 25.95 19.99
C GLN A 283 -2.26 25.83 21.50
N SER A 284 -2.55 24.61 21.97
CA SER A 284 -2.85 24.36 23.39
C SER A 284 -1.64 24.36 24.32
N GLY A 285 -0.49 24.83 23.86
CA GLY A 285 0.75 24.88 24.65
C GLY A 285 1.77 25.84 24.04
N THR A 286 2.77 26.19 24.82
CA THR A 286 3.86 27.07 24.36
C THR A 286 4.81 26.36 23.43
N GLY A 287 5.41 27.05 22.49
CA GLY A 287 6.35 26.47 21.51
C GLY A 287 7.54 25.75 22.16
N SER A 288 7.93 26.11 23.37
CA SER A 288 8.99 25.46 24.13
C SER A 288 8.64 24.01 24.57
N VAL A 289 7.37 23.72 24.82
CA VAL A 289 6.90 22.36 25.23
C VAL A 289 7.00 21.38 24.08
N PHE A 290 6.84 21.83 22.84
CA PHE A 290 6.88 21.00 21.62
C PHE A 290 8.25 20.98 20.93
N SER A 291 9.27 21.65 21.52
CA SER A 291 10.64 21.62 21.00
C SER A 291 11.28 20.25 21.25
N LEU A 292 12.02 19.74 20.24
CA LEU A 292 12.82 18.52 20.37
C LEU A 292 13.89 18.60 21.46
N LEU A 293 14.32 19.81 21.84
CA LEU A 293 15.23 20.10 22.95
C LEU A 293 14.58 21.21 23.81
N PRO A 294 13.73 20.85 24.79
CA PRO A 294 13.21 21.83 25.73
C PRO A 294 14.37 22.53 26.43
N PRO A 295 14.34 23.87 26.60
CA PRO A 295 15.37 24.56 27.33
C PRO A 295 15.32 24.10 28.80
N GLU A 296 16.28 23.26 29.21
CA GLU A 296 16.48 22.94 30.61
C GLU A 296 17.11 24.17 31.30
N ASN A 297 16.43 24.70 32.30
CA ASN A 297 16.98 25.74 33.17
C ASN A 297 18.04 25.15 34.10
N ALA A 298 19.21 24.81 33.54
CA ALA A 298 20.33 24.15 34.25
C ALA A 298 21.07 25.07 35.21
N THR A 299 20.77 26.35 35.23
CA THR A 299 21.40 27.35 36.12
C THR A 299 20.33 28.07 36.91
N GLY A 300 20.14 27.71 38.15
CA GLY A 300 19.19 28.15 39.18
C GLY A 300 18.77 29.63 39.30
N TYR A 301 18.71 30.36 38.22
CA TYR A 301 18.12 31.72 38.18
C TYR A 301 16.65 31.59 37.77
N PHE A 302 15.74 31.85 38.70
CA PHE A 302 14.30 32.04 38.44
C PHE A 302 14.05 33.33 37.65
N VAL A 303 14.41 33.36 36.37
CA VAL A 303 13.99 34.42 35.48
C VAL A 303 12.67 33.98 34.83
N LYS A 304 11.58 34.73 35.04
CA LYS A 304 10.30 34.51 34.37
C LYS A 304 10.46 34.83 32.88
N ILE A 305 10.67 33.80 32.08
CA ILE A 305 10.68 33.89 30.61
C ILE A 305 9.23 33.96 30.14
N VAL A 306 8.89 35.02 29.40
CA VAL A 306 7.57 35.16 28.78
C VAL A 306 7.45 34.05 27.68
N GLN A 307 6.53 33.12 27.89
CA GLN A 307 6.23 32.07 26.96
C GLN A 307 5.43 32.63 25.76
N ARG A 308 5.66 32.08 24.56
CA ARG A 308 4.89 32.42 23.37
C ARG A 308 4.09 31.23 22.91
N VAL A 309 2.88 31.46 22.45
CA VAL A 309 1.95 30.46 21.94
C VAL A 309 1.68 30.77 20.48
N PRO A 310 1.86 29.80 19.57
CA PRO A 310 1.52 29.94 18.16
C PRO A 310 0.00 30.01 17.95
N VAL A 311 -0.40 30.95 17.10
CA VAL A 311 -1.76 31.15 16.62
C VAL A 311 -1.78 31.13 15.10
#